data_38f9a566676e1066bb5efb77643e9f6d
#
_entry.id   38f9a566676e1066bb5efb77643e9f6d
#
_cell.length_a   1.000
_cell.length_b   1.000
_cell.length_c   1.000
_cell.angle_alpha   90.00
_cell.angle_beta   90.00
_cell.angle_gamma   90.00
#
_symmetry.space_group_name_H-M   'P 1'
#
loop_
_entity.id
_entity.type
_entity.pdbx_description
1 polymer ?
#
loop_
_entity_poly.entity_id
_entity_poly.type
_entity_poly.pdbx_seq_one_letter_code
_entity_poly.pdbx_strand_id
1 'polypeptide(L)'
;YPIYAIGILSLIGVAIIGEIGGGAQRWLQIGPLQIQPSEFMKIAVVLALARYYHTQTLQEVTRWRNLVVPAVLIGLPVALVLKQPDLGTSIMIAAAGGAMVFLSGVQLWKFGLAAGLGAAAVPVVWSQLHDYQKKRVMTFINPEADPLGAGYHITQSKIALGSGGVSGKGFLQG
;
A
#
# COMPACT_ATOMS: atom_id res chain seq x y z
N TYR A 1 -16.89 5.10 -10.08
CA TYR A 1 -15.63 5.79 -10.45
C TYR A 1 -15.46 7.19 -9.84
N PRO A 2 -16.52 7.97 -9.48
CA PRO A 2 -16.32 9.32 -8.93
C PRO A 2 -15.43 9.34 -7.66
N ILE A 3 -15.67 8.41 -6.74
CA ILE A 3 -14.85 8.27 -5.50
C ILE A 3 -13.38 8.03 -5.84
N TYR A 4 -13.10 7.20 -6.84
CA TYR A 4 -11.75 6.94 -7.30
C TYR A 4 -11.09 8.21 -7.89
N ALA A 5 -11.82 8.94 -8.74
CA ALA A 5 -11.33 10.19 -9.32
C ALA A 5 -11.02 11.23 -8.24
N ILE A 6 -11.91 11.40 -7.24
CA ILE A 6 -11.68 12.28 -6.08
C ILE A 6 -10.43 11.84 -5.31
N GLY A 7 -10.25 10.52 -5.11
CA GLY A 7 -9.06 9.98 -4.46
C GLY A 7 -7.76 10.31 -5.23
N ILE A 8 -7.75 10.14 -6.55
CA ILE A 8 -6.60 10.51 -7.39
C ILE A 8 -6.31 12.01 -7.32
N LEU A 9 -7.35 12.87 -7.44
CA LEU A 9 -7.18 14.32 -7.34
C LEU A 9 -6.64 14.72 -5.97
N SER A 10 -7.11 14.10 -4.90
CA SER A 10 -6.61 14.33 -3.54
C SER A 10 -5.15 13.89 -3.38
N LEU A 11 -4.73 12.75 -3.97
CA LEU A 11 -3.33 12.32 -3.96
C LEU A 11 -2.43 13.29 -4.73
N ILE A 12 -2.90 13.82 -5.86
CA ILE A 12 -2.18 14.85 -6.61
C ILE A 12 -2.10 16.14 -5.78
N GLY A 13 -3.19 16.53 -5.12
CA GLY A 13 -3.23 17.67 -4.21
C GLY A 13 -2.18 17.58 -3.09
N VAL A 14 -2.06 16.41 -2.45
CA VAL A 14 -1.01 16.18 -1.43
C VAL A 14 0.38 16.36 -2.00
N ALA A 15 0.63 15.91 -3.23
CA ALA A 15 1.94 16.07 -3.85
C ALA A 15 2.33 17.55 -4.11
N ILE A 16 1.33 18.45 -4.17
CA ILE A 16 1.52 19.88 -4.45
C ILE A 16 1.53 20.71 -3.15
N ILE A 17 0.56 20.49 -2.28
CA ILE A 17 0.28 21.36 -1.11
C ILE A 17 0.27 20.60 0.23
N GLY A 18 0.63 19.30 0.25
CA GLY A 18 0.58 18.49 1.46
C GLY A 18 1.64 18.89 2.49
N GLU A 19 1.35 18.62 3.75
CA GLU A 19 2.30 18.83 4.86
C GLU A 19 3.22 17.63 5.05
N ILE A 20 4.45 17.93 5.50
CA ILE A 20 5.46 16.93 5.78
C ILE A 20 5.21 16.35 7.19
N GLY A 21 4.71 15.13 7.25
CA GLY A 21 4.56 14.37 8.50
C GLY A 21 5.42 13.10 8.48
N GLY A 22 6.28 12.94 9.51
CA GLY A 22 7.13 11.74 9.62
C GLY A 22 8.14 11.54 8.47
N GLY A 23 8.62 12.64 7.88
CA GLY A 23 9.64 12.63 6.82
C GLY A 23 9.09 12.48 5.39
N ALA A 24 7.77 12.54 5.20
CA ALA A 24 7.15 12.52 3.88
C ALA A 24 5.88 13.37 3.83
N GLN A 25 5.59 13.92 2.66
CA GLN A 25 4.42 14.76 2.40
C GLN A 25 3.21 13.87 2.14
N ARG A 26 2.33 13.70 3.14
CA ARG A 26 1.23 12.70 3.12
C ARG A 26 -0.10 13.22 3.61
N TRP A 27 -0.12 14.37 4.28
CA TRP A 27 -1.27 14.88 4.98
C TRP A 27 -1.83 16.12 4.33
N LEU A 28 -3.14 16.20 4.24
CA LEU A 28 -3.87 17.43 3.95
C LEU A 28 -4.45 17.96 5.26
N GLN A 29 -4.12 19.21 5.58
CA GLN A 29 -4.72 19.89 6.71
C GLN A 29 -5.93 20.69 6.24
N ILE A 30 -7.11 20.35 6.75
CA ILE A 30 -8.36 21.07 6.48
C ILE A 30 -8.87 21.60 7.83
N GLY A 31 -8.45 22.81 8.18
CA GLY A 31 -8.73 23.38 9.50
C GLY A 31 -8.05 22.55 10.60
N PRO A 32 -8.78 22.07 11.65
CA PRO A 32 -8.22 21.25 12.71
C PRO A 32 -8.06 19.77 12.32
N LEU A 33 -8.55 19.34 11.16
CA LEU A 33 -8.55 17.95 10.73
C LEU A 33 -7.34 17.68 9.82
N GLN A 34 -6.58 16.62 10.14
CA GLN A 34 -5.57 16.06 9.28
C GLN A 34 -6.14 14.82 8.58
N ILE A 35 -6.16 14.85 7.25
CA ILE A 35 -6.68 13.78 6.41
C ILE A 35 -5.55 13.22 5.56
N GLN A 36 -5.44 11.89 5.51
CA GLN A 36 -4.52 11.20 4.63
C GLN A 36 -5.29 10.63 3.44
N PRO A 37 -5.20 11.22 2.23
CA PRO A 37 -5.96 10.78 1.07
C PRO A 37 -5.68 9.34 0.63
N SER A 38 -4.48 8.83 0.88
CA SER A 38 -4.13 7.45 0.57
C SER A 38 -4.94 6.42 1.37
N GLU A 39 -5.47 6.77 2.56
CA GLU A 39 -6.35 5.90 3.32
C GLU A 39 -7.69 5.69 2.59
N PHE A 40 -8.27 6.78 2.07
CA PHE A 40 -9.48 6.71 1.23
C PHE A 40 -9.22 5.99 -0.08
N MET A 41 -8.01 6.14 -0.63
CA MET A 41 -7.66 5.52 -1.91
C MET A 41 -7.66 4.00 -1.84
N LYS A 42 -7.33 3.38 -0.71
CA LYS A 42 -7.44 1.92 -0.52
C LYS A 42 -8.87 1.43 -0.76
N ILE A 43 -9.84 2.13 -0.19
CA ILE A 43 -11.27 1.81 -0.36
C ILE A 43 -11.72 2.12 -1.79
N ALA A 44 -11.32 3.27 -2.33
CA ALA A 44 -11.69 3.71 -3.67
C ALA A 44 -11.22 2.74 -4.76
N VAL A 45 -10.01 2.18 -4.65
CA VAL A 45 -9.48 1.16 -5.56
C VAL A 45 -10.34 -0.11 -5.52
N VAL A 46 -10.67 -0.60 -4.32
CA VAL A 46 -11.51 -1.80 -4.15
C VAL A 46 -12.89 -1.59 -4.79
N LEU A 47 -13.53 -0.44 -4.53
CA LEU A 47 -14.84 -0.11 -5.11
C LEU A 47 -14.79 0.04 -6.63
N ALA A 48 -13.74 0.66 -7.17
CA ALA A 48 -13.56 0.82 -8.61
C ALA A 48 -13.36 -0.54 -9.31
N LEU A 49 -12.55 -1.42 -8.72
CA LEU A 49 -12.33 -2.78 -9.21
C LEU A 49 -13.60 -3.63 -9.09
N ALA A 50 -14.31 -3.57 -7.97
CA ALA A 50 -15.58 -4.25 -7.79
C ALA A 50 -16.59 -3.83 -8.87
N ARG A 51 -16.69 -2.54 -9.15
CA ARG A 51 -17.55 -2.02 -10.23
C ARG A 51 -17.10 -2.51 -11.60
N TYR A 52 -15.79 -2.56 -11.87
CA TYR A 52 -15.24 -3.06 -13.12
C TYR A 52 -15.59 -4.53 -13.33
N TYR A 53 -15.31 -5.38 -12.32
CA TYR A 53 -15.54 -6.82 -12.43
C TYR A 53 -17.00 -7.22 -12.36
N HIS A 54 -17.87 -6.39 -11.78
CA HIS A 54 -19.32 -6.66 -11.74
C HIS A 54 -19.94 -6.86 -13.14
N THR A 55 -19.39 -6.25 -14.17
CA THR A 55 -19.89 -6.33 -15.55
C THR A 55 -19.15 -7.36 -16.40
N GLN A 56 -18.16 -8.07 -15.85
CA GLN A 56 -17.32 -9.02 -16.59
C GLN A 56 -17.80 -10.45 -16.37
N THR A 57 -17.77 -11.24 -17.42
CA THR A 57 -17.92 -12.70 -17.32
C THR A 57 -16.61 -13.37 -16.94
N LEU A 58 -16.65 -14.60 -16.38
CA LEU A 58 -15.44 -15.35 -16.00
C LEU A 58 -14.46 -15.52 -17.18
N GLN A 59 -14.97 -15.65 -18.41
CA GLN A 59 -14.12 -15.75 -19.60
C GLN A 59 -13.42 -14.42 -19.93
N GLU A 60 -14.09 -13.29 -19.70
CA GLU A 60 -13.54 -11.97 -19.94
C GLU A 60 -12.50 -11.60 -18.90
N VAL A 61 -12.74 -11.93 -17.64
CA VAL A 61 -11.80 -11.68 -16.52
C VAL A 61 -10.42 -12.29 -16.78
N THR A 62 -10.37 -13.44 -17.48
CA THR A 62 -9.10 -14.13 -17.77
C THR A 62 -8.35 -13.59 -18.99
N ARG A 63 -8.94 -12.73 -19.81
CA ARG A 63 -8.28 -12.16 -20.99
C ARG A 63 -7.25 -11.10 -20.61
N TRP A 64 -6.06 -11.16 -21.21
CA TRP A 64 -4.98 -10.20 -20.95
C TRP A 64 -5.40 -8.73 -21.16
N ARG A 65 -6.18 -8.46 -22.18
CA ARG A 65 -6.67 -7.10 -22.50
C ARG A 65 -7.50 -6.52 -21.35
N ASN A 66 -8.28 -7.34 -20.68
CA ASN A 66 -9.15 -6.92 -19.58
C ASN A 66 -8.39 -6.74 -18.25
N LEU A 67 -7.14 -7.19 -18.17
CA LEU A 67 -6.28 -6.94 -17.01
C LEU A 67 -5.60 -5.56 -17.05
N VAL A 68 -5.60 -4.89 -18.21
CA VAL A 68 -5.02 -3.54 -18.35
C VAL A 68 -5.74 -2.53 -17.46
N VAL A 69 -7.07 -2.57 -17.45
CA VAL A 69 -7.87 -1.62 -16.63
C VAL A 69 -7.61 -1.81 -15.13
N PRO A 70 -7.70 -3.03 -14.56
CA PRO A 70 -7.28 -3.26 -13.17
C PRO A 70 -5.83 -2.86 -12.88
N ALA A 71 -4.90 -3.15 -13.79
CA ALA A 71 -3.51 -2.77 -13.62
C ALA A 71 -3.35 -1.23 -13.53
N VAL A 72 -4.07 -0.46 -14.34
CA VAL A 72 -4.08 1.00 -14.27
C VAL A 72 -4.77 1.49 -13.00
N LEU A 73 -5.94 0.92 -12.63
CA LEU A 73 -6.67 1.30 -11.43
C LEU A 73 -5.87 1.06 -10.14
N ILE A 74 -4.98 0.08 -10.13
CA ILE A 74 -4.08 -0.19 -9.01
C ILE A 74 -2.77 0.61 -9.17
N GLY A 75 -2.16 0.56 -10.34
CA GLY A 75 -0.83 1.09 -10.59
C GLY A 75 -0.75 2.62 -10.49
N LEU A 76 -1.79 3.33 -10.93
CA LEU A 76 -1.80 4.79 -10.87
C LEU A 76 -1.72 5.32 -9.42
N PRO A 77 -2.61 4.92 -8.49
CA PRO A 77 -2.50 5.37 -7.10
C PRO A 77 -1.23 4.86 -6.42
N VAL A 78 -0.79 3.63 -6.71
CA VAL A 78 0.48 3.08 -6.19
C VAL A 78 1.66 3.97 -6.62
N ALA A 79 1.73 4.35 -7.89
CA ALA A 79 2.80 5.22 -8.39
C ALA A 79 2.78 6.61 -7.76
N LEU A 80 1.58 7.20 -7.55
CA LEU A 80 1.43 8.49 -6.87
C LEU A 80 1.88 8.42 -5.42
N VAL A 81 1.49 7.38 -4.68
CA VAL A 81 1.86 7.18 -3.27
C VAL A 81 3.36 6.86 -3.13
N LEU A 82 3.96 6.13 -4.08
CA LEU A 82 5.42 5.91 -4.12
C LEU A 82 6.19 7.23 -4.30
N LYS A 83 5.67 8.17 -5.09
CA LYS A 83 6.25 9.51 -5.22
C LYS A 83 6.17 10.33 -3.92
N GLN A 84 5.22 10.04 -3.03
CA GLN A 84 5.08 10.63 -1.69
C GLN A 84 5.94 9.92 -0.64
N PRO A 85 6.98 9.25 -1.01
CA PRO A 85 7.78 8.20 -0.40
C PRO A 85 7.05 7.37 0.69
N ASP A 86 5.83 6.90 0.40
CA ASP A 86 5.06 6.03 1.29
C ASP A 86 4.98 4.58 0.77
N LEU A 87 6.06 3.85 1.00
CA LEU A 87 6.17 2.45 0.57
C LEU A 87 5.12 1.56 1.24
N GLY A 88 4.85 1.79 2.54
CA GLY A 88 3.88 0.97 3.29
C GLY A 88 2.48 1.04 2.71
N THR A 89 1.96 2.26 2.52
CA THR A 89 0.63 2.47 1.96
C THR A 89 0.53 2.03 0.49
N SER A 90 1.60 2.22 -0.30
CA SER A 90 1.63 1.74 -1.69
C SER A 90 1.51 0.22 -1.79
N ILE A 91 2.21 -0.52 -0.90
CA ILE A 91 2.09 -1.99 -0.81
C ILE A 91 0.67 -2.39 -0.38
N MET A 92 0.07 -1.67 0.58
CA MET A 92 -1.31 -1.97 1.03
C MET A 92 -2.34 -1.76 -0.09
N ILE A 93 -2.22 -0.68 -0.89
CA ILE A 93 -3.08 -0.44 -2.05
C ILE A 93 -2.89 -1.55 -3.09
N ALA A 94 -1.64 -1.91 -3.40
CA ALA A 94 -1.33 -2.99 -4.34
C ALA A 94 -1.88 -4.34 -3.86
N ALA A 95 -1.74 -4.66 -2.57
CA ALA A 95 -2.25 -5.88 -1.98
C ALA A 95 -3.78 -5.96 -1.98
N ALA A 96 -4.46 -4.87 -1.59
CA ALA A 96 -5.93 -4.81 -1.62
C ALA A 96 -6.46 -4.93 -3.06
N GLY A 97 -5.86 -4.22 -4.01
CA GLY A 97 -6.21 -4.33 -5.42
C GLY A 97 -5.90 -5.72 -5.99
N GLY A 98 -4.75 -6.28 -5.66
CA GLY A 98 -4.35 -7.64 -6.05
C GLY A 98 -5.29 -8.71 -5.51
N ALA A 99 -5.73 -8.58 -4.25
CA ALA A 99 -6.73 -9.45 -3.64
C ALA A 99 -8.07 -9.39 -4.40
N MET A 100 -8.52 -8.20 -4.80
CA MET A 100 -9.74 -8.05 -5.62
C MET A 100 -9.60 -8.72 -6.98
N VAL A 101 -8.45 -8.57 -7.65
CA VAL A 101 -8.16 -9.23 -8.94
C VAL A 101 -8.15 -10.76 -8.75
N PHE A 102 -7.57 -11.25 -7.66
CA PHE A 102 -7.56 -12.67 -7.32
C PHE A 102 -8.97 -13.23 -7.10
N LEU A 103 -9.77 -12.56 -6.25
CA LEU A 103 -11.14 -12.96 -5.94
C LEU A 103 -12.08 -12.89 -7.15
N SER A 104 -11.75 -12.09 -8.17
CA SER A 104 -12.51 -12.00 -9.42
C SER A 104 -12.32 -13.21 -10.33
N GLY A 105 -11.47 -14.18 -9.98
CA GLY A 105 -11.26 -15.41 -10.74
C GLY A 105 -10.16 -15.34 -11.80
N VAL A 106 -9.23 -14.40 -11.70
CA VAL A 106 -8.04 -14.35 -12.56
C VAL A 106 -7.15 -15.55 -12.29
N GLN A 107 -6.62 -16.16 -13.35
CA GLN A 107 -5.79 -17.36 -13.28
C GLN A 107 -4.52 -17.16 -12.44
N LEU A 108 -4.26 -18.09 -11.51
CA LEU A 108 -3.15 -18.03 -10.53
C LEU A 108 -1.77 -17.87 -11.17
N TRP A 109 -1.51 -18.49 -12.31
CA TRP A 109 -0.22 -18.37 -12.97
C TRP A 109 0.14 -16.93 -13.37
N LYS A 110 -0.87 -16.06 -13.62
CA LYS A 110 -0.66 -14.65 -13.91
C LYS A 110 -0.15 -13.87 -12.70
N PHE A 111 -0.59 -14.27 -11.50
CA PHE A 111 -0.02 -13.76 -10.24
C PHE A 111 1.42 -14.24 -10.07
N GLY A 112 1.71 -15.51 -10.42
CA GLY A 112 3.08 -16.03 -10.44
C GLY A 112 3.97 -15.22 -11.39
N LEU A 113 3.48 -14.91 -12.59
CA LEU A 113 4.20 -14.05 -13.54
C LEU A 113 4.39 -12.64 -12.99
N ALA A 114 3.34 -12.01 -12.42
CA ALA A 114 3.44 -10.68 -11.82
C ALA A 114 4.42 -10.65 -10.65
N ALA A 115 4.39 -11.68 -9.79
CA ALA A 115 5.33 -11.83 -8.69
C ALA A 115 6.78 -12.02 -9.18
N GLY A 116 6.98 -12.82 -10.22
CA GLY A 116 8.28 -13.03 -10.85
C GLY A 116 8.86 -11.73 -11.46
N LEU A 117 8.02 -10.97 -12.18
CA LEU A 117 8.40 -9.66 -12.72
C LEU A 117 8.68 -8.65 -11.58
N GLY A 118 7.87 -8.66 -10.52
CA GLY A 118 8.10 -7.86 -9.33
C GLY A 118 9.44 -8.19 -8.66
N ALA A 119 9.74 -9.48 -8.48
CA ALA A 119 11.01 -9.93 -7.91
C ALA A 119 12.20 -9.55 -8.79
N ALA A 120 12.07 -9.69 -10.12
CA ALA A 120 13.10 -9.25 -11.07
C ALA A 120 13.33 -7.73 -11.06
N ALA A 121 12.30 -6.95 -10.73
CA ALA A 121 12.39 -5.50 -10.60
C ALA A 121 13.03 -5.04 -9.28
N VAL A 122 13.11 -5.89 -8.24
CA VAL A 122 13.65 -5.53 -6.91
C VAL A 122 15.02 -4.86 -6.98
N PRO A 123 16.02 -5.36 -7.72
CA PRO A 123 17.34 -4.70 -7.77
C PRO A 123 17.27 -3.27 -8.33
N VAL A 124 16.44 -3.07 -9.37
CA VAL A 124 16.23 -1.76 -9.98
C VAL A 124 15.51 -0.81 -9.02
N VAL A 125 14.43 -1.29 -8.39
CA VAL A 125 13.69 -0.51 -7.39
C VAL A 125 14.59 -0.16 -6.22
N TRP A 126 15.40 -1.12 -5.73
CA TRP A 126 16.34 -0.89 -4.63
C TRP A 126 17.34 0.23 -4.93
N SER A 127 17.86 0.29 -6.16
CA SER A 127 18.79 1.36 -6.57
C SER A 127 18.14 2.75 -6.56
N GLN A 128 16.82 2.82 -6.79
CA GLN A 128 16.04 4.07 -6.85
C GLN A 128 15.47 4.51 -5.49
N LEU A 129 15.52 3.64 -4.47
CA LEU A 129 15.03 3.97 -3.13
C LEU A 129 15.89 5.05 -2.47
N HIS A 130 15.22 5.99 -1.79
CA HIS A 130 15.87 6.98 -0.94
C HIS A 130 16.49 6.32 0.30
N ASP A 131 17.54 6.92 0.86
CA ASP A 131 18.28 6.33 1.99
C ASP A 131 17.40 6.04 3.19
N TYR A 132 16.41 6.89 3.49
CA TYR A 132 15.48 6.64 4.59
C TYR A 132 14.58 5.42 4.34
N GLN A 133 14.20 5.12 3.08
CA GLN A 133 13.43 3.93 2.72
C GLN A 133 14.28 2.67 2.86
N LYS A 134 15.53 2.73 2.37
CA LYS A 134 16.52 1.65 2.56
C LYS A 134 16.73 1.39 4.04
N LYS A 135 16.93 2.46 4.84
CA LYS A 135 17.08 2.35 6.30
C LYS A 135 15.88 1.65 6.94
N ARG A 136 14.65 1.99 6.56
CA ARG A 136 13.43 1.32 7.07
C ARG A 136 13.39 -0.17 6.74
N VAL A 137 13.72 -0.55 5.51
CA VAL A 137 13.76 -1.97 5.11
C VAL A 137 14.85 -2.71 5.90
N MET A 138 16.04 -2.11 6.02
CA MET A 138 17.15 -2.73 6.78
C MET A 138 16.81 -2.85 8.28
N THR A 139 16.20 -1.83 8.89
CA THR A 139 15.77 -1.89 10.28
C THR A 139 14.66 -2.92 10.50
N PHE A 140 13.79 -3.13 9.51
CA PHE A 140 12.78 -4.20 9.59
C PHE A 140 13.39 -5.59 9.57
N ILE A 141 14.43 -5.80 8.75
CA ILE A 141 15.15 -7.08 8.65
C ILE A 141 16.04 -7.31 9.89
N ASN A 142 16.73 -6.27 10.34
CA ASN A 142 17.61 -6.30 11.50
C ASN A 142 17.29 -5.13 12.45
N PRO A 143 16.29 -5.27 13.34
CA PRO A 143 15.92 -4.22 14.30
C PRO A 143 17.04 -3.90 15.31
N GLU A 144 17.95 -4.84 15.56
CA GLU A 144 19.05 -4.68 16.51
C GLU A 144 20.11 -3.68 16.01
N ALA A 145 20.14 -3.38 14.72
CA ALA A 145 21.05 -2.39 14.16
C ALA A 145 20.71 -0.93 14.54
N ASP A 146 19.47 -0.66 15.01
CA ASP A 146 19.01 0.67 15.44
C ASP A 146 18.21 0.57 16.74
N PRO A 147 18.82 0.18 17.87
CA PRO A 147 18.12 -0.16 19.11
C PRO A 147 17.48 1.03 19.83
N LEU A 148 17.89 2.27 19.51
CA LEU A 148 17.35 3.50 20.10
C LEU A 148 16.42 4.29 19.16
N GLY A 149 16.28 3.85 17.91
CA GLY A 149 15.42 4.48 16.90
C GLY A 149 14.25 3.61 16.48
N ALA A 150 14.08 3.43 15.17
CA ALA A 150 12.98 2.65 14.62
C ALA A 150 12.99 1.17 15.04
N GLY A 151 14.17 0.59 15.33
CA GLY A 151 14.33 -0.76 15.85
C GLY A 151 13.70 -0.95 17.24
N TYR A 152 13.77 0.08 18.09
CA TYR A 152 13.10 0.07 19.40
C TYR A 152 11.61 -0.19 19.28
N HIS A 153 10.91 0.54 18.40
CA HIS A 153 9.48 0.38 18.21
C HIS A 153 9.10 -1.02 17.69
N ILE A 154 9.91 -1.59 16.80
CA ILE A 154 9.70 -2.96 16.29
C ILE A 154 9.88 -3.98 17.41
N THR A 155 10.93 -3.83 18.20
CA THR A 155 11.21 -4.73 19.33
C THR A 155 10.11 -4.64 20.40
N GLN A 156 9.67 -3.43 20.76
CA GLN A 156 8.57 -3.25 21.71
C GLN A 156 7.25 -3.83 21.17
N SER A 157 6.97 -3.69 19.88
CA SER A 157 5.81 -4.31 19.25
C SER A 157 5.85 -5.84 19.32
N LYS A 158 7.03 -6.44 19.06
CA LYS A 158 7.24 -7.90 19.21
C LYS A 158 7.03 -8.36 20.65
N ILE A 159 7.55 -7.63 21.63
CA ILE A 159 7.37 -7.93 23.05
C ILE A 159 5.88 -7.81 23.42
N ALA A 160 5.20 -6.75 23.00
CA ALA A 160 3.79 -6.54 23.29
C ALA A 160 2.92 -7.68 22.72
N LEU A 161 3.14 -8.05 21.45
CA LEU A 161 2.45 -9.18 20.82
C LEU A 161 2.77 -10.51 21.49
N GLY A 162 4.06 -10.78 21.77
CA GLY A 162 4.49 -12.02 22.41
C GLY A 162 3.97 -12.15 23.83
N SER A 163 3.95 -11.06 24.61
CA SER A 163 3.47 -11.07 25.99
C SER A 163 1.94 -11.21 26.10
N GLY A 164 1.19 -10.88 25.05
CA GLY A 164 -0.26 -11.05 24.98
C GLY A 164 -0.70 -12.48 24.70
N GLY A 165 0.15 -13.32 24.12
CA GLY A 165 -0.21 -14.67 23.69
C GLY A 165 -1.41 -14.69 22.75
N VAL A 166 -2.19 -15.77 22.75
CA VAL A 166 -3.36 -15.95 21.86
C VAL A 166 -4.56 -15.11 22.32
N SER A 167 -4.72 -14.91 23.63
CA SER A 167 -5.90 -14.29 24.24
C SER A 167 -5.72 -12.80 24.58
N GLY A 168 -4.52 -12.27 24.42
CA GLY A 168 -4.17 -10.93 24.89
C GLY A 168 -4.07 -10.85 26.41
N LYS A 169 -3.58 -9.70 26.94
CA LYS A 169 -3.48 -9.46 28.39
C LYS A 169 -4.81 -9.03 29.03
N GLY A 170 -5.82 -8.72 28.23
CA GLY A 170 -7.10 -8.20 28.68
C GLY A 170 -7.29 -6.72 28.35
N PHE A 171 -8.54 -6.27 28.43
CA PHE A 171 -8.90 -4.87 28.15
C PHE A 171 -8.25 -3.94 29.18
N LEU A 172 -7.61 -2.88 28.73
CA LEU A 172 -6.86 -1.87 29.53
C LEU A 172 -5.65 -2.40 30.31
N GLN A 173 -5.12 -3.59 30.00
CA GLN A 173 -3.92 -4.14 30.68
C GLN A 173 -2.66 -4.20 29.78
N GLY A 174 -2.64 -3.43 28.69
CA GLY A 174 -1.53 -3.33 27.75
C GLY A 174 -0.64 -2.13 28.00
#